data_a4831ff8122a6fce3943a851a3992fc9
#
_entry.id   a4831ff8122a6fce3943a851a3992fc9
#
_cell.length_a   1.000
_cell.length_b   1.000
_cell.length_c   1.000
_cell.angle_alpha   90.00
_cell.angle_beta   90.00
_cell.angle_gamma   90.00
#
_symmetry.space_group_name_H-M   'P 1'
#
loop_
_entity.id
_entity.type
_entity.pdbx_description
1 polymer ?
#
loop_
_entity_poly.entity_id
_entity_poly.type
_entity_poly.pdbx_seq_one_letter_code
_entity_poly.pdbx_strand_id
1 'polypeptide(L)'
;MVKKNERLVMAYILQAVNFGEVYEVKNYPIKLNINWYEQDNRRDIDNITFATKFIQDSLVRTGILEDDSRKYINKVNHSVFTDKENPRIEVDILGGD
;
A
#
# COMPACT_ATOMS: atom_id res chain seq x y z
N MET A 1 -20.61 -8.95 10.18
CA MET A 1 -20.24 -8.07 9.07
C MET A 1 -19.05 -8.64 8.32
N VAL A 2 -19.13 -8.65 7.01
CA VAL A 2 -18.03 -9.17 6.19
C VAL A 2 -16.97 -8.10 6.04
N LYS A 3 -15.73 -8.45 6.34
CA LYS A 3 -14.60 -7.54 6.14
C LYS A 3 -14.36 -7.35 4.65
N LYS A 4 -14.23 -6.10 4.26
CA LYS A 4 -13.78 -5.79 2.91
C LYS A 4 -12.27 -5.73 2.87
N ASN A 5 -11.71 -6.45 1.93
CA ASN A 5 -10.30 -6.34 1.58
C ASN A 5 -10.23 -5.63 0.24
N GLU A 6 -9.53 -4.52 0.22
CA GLU A 6 -9.34 -3.77 -1.02
C GLU A 6 -7.89 -3.86 -1.43
N ARG A 7 -7.68 -4.14 -2.70
CA ARG A 7 -6.34 -4.19 -3.27
C ARG A 7 -6.15 -3.06 -4.26
N LEU A 8 -5.09 -2.32 -4.06
CA LEU A 8 -4.68 -1.24 -4.94
C LEU A 8 -3.36 -1.63 -5.59
N VAL A 9 -3.25 -1.38 -6.89
CA VAL A 9 -2.03 -1.70 -7.64
C VAL A 9 -1.41 -0.39 -8.09
N MET A 10 -0.13 -0.22 -7.78
CA MET A 10 0.62 0.98 -8.09
C MET A 10 1.75 0.66 -9.03
N ALA A 11 2.08 1.59 -9.91
CA ALA A 11 3.30 1.48 -10.70
C ALA A 11 4.49 1.44 -9.75
N TYR A 12 5.49 0.66 -10.09
CA TYR A 12 6.67 0.52 -9.24
C TYR A 12 7.43 1.84 -9.13
N ILE A 13 7.43 2.64 -10.18
CA ILE A 13 8.02 3.98 -10.15
C ILE A 13 7.04 4.90 -9.43
N LEU A 14 7.41 5.35 -8.24
CA LEU A 14 6.52 6.10 -7.36
C LEU A 14 6.46 7.59 -7.70
N GLN A 15 6.42 7.94 -8.98
CA GLN A 15 6.33 9.34 -9.41
C GLN A 15 4.88 9.80 -9.54
N ALA A 16 4.01 8.89 -9.91
CA ALA A 16 2.59 9.17 -10.01
C ALA A 16 1.83 7.93 -9.54
N VAL A 17 0.89 8.15 -8.64
CA VAL A 17 0.03 7.09 -8.15
C VAL A 17 -1.36 7.34 -8.68
N ASN A 18 -1.89 6.36 -9.39
CA ASN A 18 -3.25 6.41 -9.89
C ASN A 18 -3.95 5.13 -9.47
N PHE A 19 -4.90 5.26 -8.58
CA PHE A 19 -5.65 4.12 -8.06
C PHE A 19 -6.90 3.83 -8.90
N GLY A 20 -7.12 4.57 -9.99
CA GLY A 20 -8.29 4.39 -10.83
C GLY A 20 -9.54 4.92 -10.18
N GLU A 21 -10.25 4.11 -9.43
CA GLU A 21 -11.44 4.53 -8.73
C GLU A 21 -11.10 5.11 -7.37
N VAL A 22 -11.88 6.10 -6.95
CA VAL A 22 -11.76 6.64 -5.60
C VAL A 22 -12.46 5.67 -4.65
N TYR A 23 -11.71 5.14 -3.70
CA TYR A 23 -12.21 4.30 -2.65
C TYR A 23 -11.89 4.97 -1.32
N GLU A 24 -12.88 5.12 -0.47
CA GLU A 24 -12.70 5.81 0.80
C GLU A 24 -12.91 4.84 1.96
N VAL A 25 -11.91 4.72 2.82
CA VAL A 25 -12.02 3.95 4.04
C VAL A 25 -12.71 4.80 5.09
N LYS A 26 -13.73 4.25 5.73
CA LYS A 26 -14.55 4.99 6.70
C LYS A 26 -14.35 4.53 8.14
N ASN A 27 -13.94 3.30 8.34
CA ASN A 27 -13.79 2.74 9.69
C ASN A 27 -12.33 2.44 9.96
N TYR A 28 -11.88 2.72 11.16
CA TYR A 28 -10.48 2.61 11.55
C TYR A 28 -10.35 1.93 12.92
N PRO A 29 -9.19 1.38 13.27
CA PRO A 29 -7.97 1.37 12.47
C PRO A 29 -7.98 0.31 11.39
N ILE A 30 -7.08 0.46 10.43
CA ILE A 30 -6.86 -0.51 9.38
C ILE A 30 -5.46 -1.09 9.48
N LYS A 31 -5.22 -2.14 8.70
CA LYS A 31 -3.91 -2.73 8.47
C LYS A 31 -3.58 -2.62 7.00
N LEU A 32 -2.29 -2.48 6.70
CA LEU A 32 -1.80 -2.50 5.34
C LEU A 32 -0.92 -3.72 5.14
N ASN A 33 -1.15 -4.44 4.05
CA ASN A 33 -0.20 -5.42 3.54
C ASN A 33 0.34 -4.87 2.24
N ILE A 34 1.64 -4.65 2.17
CA ILE A 34 2.27 -4.09 0.99
C ILE A 34 3.13 -5.17 0.38
N ASN A 35 2.81 -5.56 -0.84
CA ASN A 35 3.55 -6.54 -1.61
C ASN A 35 4.37 -5.81 -2.66
N TRP A 36 5.68 -5.90 -2.52
CA TRP A 36 6.64 -5.22 -3.38
C TRP A 36 7.14 -6.22 -4.41
N TYR A 37 6.82 -6.00 -5.67
CA TYR A 37 7.27 -6.86 -6.78
C TYR A 37 8.39 -6.14 -7.51
N GLU A 38 9.62 -6.56 -7.20
CA GLU A 38 10.84 -5.99 -7.78
C GLU A 38 11.18 -6.68 -9.10
N GLN A 39 11.87 -5.98 -9.99
CA GLN A 39 12.29 -6.60 -11.24
C GLN A 39 13.45 -7.59 -11.06
N ASP A 40 14.21 -7.46 -9.97
CA ASP A 40 15.31 -8.36 -9.63
C ASP A 40 15.51 -8.37 -8.11
N ASN A 41 16.54 -9.08 -7.64
CA ASN A 41 16.77 -9.22 -6.21
C ASN A 41 17.97 -8.41 -5.71
N ARG A 42 18.29 -7.30 -6.33
CA ARG A 42 19.47 -6.50 -5.98
C ARG A 42 19.31 -5.68 -4.72
N ARG A 43 18.10 -5.22 -4.42
CA ARG A 43 17.87 -4.32 -3.28
C ARG A 43 17.47 -5.11 -2.05
N ASP A 44 17.96 -4.67 -0.90
CA ASP A 44 17.58 -5.21 0.38
C ASP A 44 16.19 -4.71 0.80
N ILE A 45 15.56 -5.44 1.72
CA ILE A 45 14.20 -5.12 2.16
C ILE A 45 14.08 -3.71 2.68
N ASP A 46 15.04 -3.23 3.46
CA ASP A 46 14.98 -1.88 4.03
C ASP A 46 15.07 -0.80 2.95
N ASN A 47 15.82 -1.04 1.88
CA ASN A 47 15.88 -0.11 0.75
C ASN A 47 14.56 -0.06 -0.02
N ILE A 48 13.89 -1.20 -0.12
CA ILE A 48 12.61 -1.29 -0.81
C ILE A 48 11.52 -0.62 0.02
N THR A 49 11.41 -1.02 1.29
CA THR A 49 10.31 -0.56 2.15
C THR A 49 10.47 0.88 2.61
N PHE A 50 11.61 1.51 2.32
CA PHE A 50 11.82 2.93 2.59
C PHE A 50 10.72 3.79 1.95
N ALA A 51 10.13 3.34 0.85
CA ALA A 51 9.09 4.07 0.16
C ALA A 51 7.71 3.97 0.84
N THR A 52 7.60 3.31 1.98
CA THR A 52 6.32 3.13 2.68
C THR A 52 5.63 4.46 2.99
N LYS A 53 6.40 5.44 3.43
CA LYS A 53 5.83 6.77 3.75
C LYS A 53 5.20 7.41 2.51
N PHE A 54 5.81 7.24 1.35
CA PHE A 54 5.23 7.74 0.11
C PHE A 54 3.88 7.09 -0.16
N ILE A 55 3.78 5.77 0.08
CA ILE A 55 2.52 5.05 -0.13
C ILE A 55 1.44 5.58 0.82
N GLN A 56 1.78 5.72 2.11
CA GLN A 56 0.83 6.24 3.09
C GLN A 56 0.39 7.66 2.75
N ASP A 57 1.33 8.53 2.38
CA ASP A 57 1.01 9.90 1.99
C ASP A 57 0.09 9.93 0.76
N SER A 58 0.32 9.03 -0.18
CA SER A 58 -0.50 8.94 -1.39
C SER A 58 -1.92 8.50 -1.07
N LEU A 59 -2.08 7.55 -0.14
CA LEU A 59 -3.40 7.08 0.27
C LEU A 59 -4.21 8.22 0.94
N VAL A 60 -3.54 9.04 1.74
CA VAL A 60 -4.19 10.19 2.38
C VAL A 60 -4.49 11.27 1.34
N ARG A 61 -3.54 11.59 0.49
CA ARG A 61 -3.70 12.66 -0.50
C ARG A 61 -4.79 12.38 -1.51
N THR A 62 -4.98 11.13 -1.88
CA THR A 62 -6.03 10.73 -2.82
C THR A 62 -7.39 10.57 -2.16
N GLY A 63 -7.49 10.73 -0.84
CA GLY A 63 -8.76 10.65 -0.13
C GLY A 63 -9.17 9.24 0.26
N ILE A 64 -8.33 8.23 0.03
CA ILE A 64 -8.63 6.85 0.41
C ILE A 64 -8.60 6.70 1.92
N LEU A 65 -7.58 7.28 2.57
CA LEU A 65 -7.46 7.30 4.02
C LEU A 65 -7.63 8.72 4.53
N GLU A 66 -8.21 8.83 5.71
CA GLU A 66 -8.36 10.13 6.37
C GLU A 66 -7.02 10.66 6.88
N ASP A 67 -6.19 9.77 7.44
CA ASP A 67 -4.88 10.13 7.99
C ASP A 67 -4.04 8.86 8.10
N ASP A 68 -2.74 8.99 8.34
CA ASP A 68 -1.82 7.86 8.39
C ASP A 68 -1.17 7.64 9.76
N SER A 69 -1.63 8.31 10.81
CA SER A 69 -1.12 8.07 12.16
C SER A 69 -1.54 6.70 12.68
N ARG A 70 -0.97 6.26 13.80
CA ARG A 70 -1.27 4.95 14.39
C ARG A 70 -2.74 4.78 14.78
N LYS A 71 -3.44 5.87 14.95
CA LYS A 71 -4.88 5.82 15.20
C LYS A 71 -5.64 5.28 13.98
N TYR A 72 -5.10 5.48 12.79
CA TYR A 72 -5.73 5.09 11.54
C TYR A 72 -5.11 3.83 10.95
N ILE A 73 -3.78 3.70 11.03
CA ILE A 73 -3.06 2.53 10.53
C ILE A 73 -2.29 1.94 11.70
N ASN A 74 -2.70 0.78 12.18
CA ASN A 74 -2.06 0.19 13.35
C ASN A 74 -1.11 -0.95 13.03
N LYS A 75 -1.01 -1.36 11.77
CA LYS A 75 -0.11 -2.42 11.36
C LYS A 75 0.22 -2.30 9.89
N VAL A 76 1.49 -2.45 9.55
CA VAL A 76 1.94 -2.53 8.17
C VAL A 76 2.81 -3.77 8.03
N ASN A 77 2.43 -4.66 7.14
CA ASN A 77 3.20 -5.85 6.80
C ASN A 77 3.80 -5.67 5.42
N HIS A 78 5.02 -6.15 5.24
CA HIS A 78 5.71 -6.10 3.97
C HIS A 78 6.05 -7.51 3.51
N SER A 79 5.86 -7.75 2.23
CA SER A 79 6.37 -8.92 1.55
C SER A 79 7.06 -8.47 0.27
N VAL A 80 8.22 -9.05 -0.02
CA VAL A 80 9.01 -8.66 -1.18
C VAL A 80 9.15 -9.87 -2.09
N PHE A 81 8.83 -9.66 -3.34
CA PHE A 81 8.87 -10.69 -4.38
C PHE A 81 9.69 -10.18 -5.56
N THR A 82 10.07 -11.08 -6.42
CA THR A 82 10.69 -10.73 -7.70
C THR A 82 9.72 -11.07 -8.82
N ASP A 83 9.43 -10.08 -9.65
CA ASP A 83 8.60 -10.28 -10.86
C ASP A 83 9.19 -9.42 -11.97
N LYS A 84 10.05 -10.04 -12.75
CA LYS A 84 10.78 -9.34 -13.81
C LYS A 84 9.87 -8.78 -14.88
N GLU A 85 8.76 -9.47 -15.16
CA GLU A 85 7.87 -9.10 -16.24
C GLU A 85 6.95 -7.95 -15.89
N ASN A 86 6.59 -7.83 -14.61
CA ASN A 86 5.61 -6.84 -14.17
C ASN A 86 5.94 -6.33 -12.77
N PRO A 87 7.03 -5.56 -12.62
CA PRO A 87 7.33 -4.94 -11.32
C PRO A 87 6.21 -4.00 -10.93
N ARG A 88 5.75 -4.12 -9.68
CA ARG A 88 4.62 -3.33 -9.20
C ARG A 88 4.56 -3.35 -7.69
N ILE A 89 3.66 -2.56 -7.14
CA ILE A 89 3.36 -2.57 -5.71
C ILE A 89 1.87 -2.85 -5.56
N GLU A 90 1.54 -3.85 -4.77
CA GLU A 90 0.15 -4.14 -4.42
C GLU A 90 -0.05 -3.77 -2.96
N VAL A 91 -1.05 -2.96 -2.69
CA VAL A 91 -1.38 -2.52 -1.33
C VAL A 91 -2.75 -3.08 -0.97
N ASP A 92 -2.78 -3.95 0.02
CA ASP A 92 -4.02 -4.50 0.55
C ASP A 92 -4.41 -3.74 1.80
N ILE A 93 -5.61 -3.20 1.82
CA ILE A 93 -6.18 -2.52 2.97
C ILE A 93 -7.12 -3.49 3.66
N LEU A 94 -6.84 -3.80 4.93
CA LEU A 94 -7.55 -4.82 5.68
C LEU A 94 -8.18 -4.22 6.93
N GLY A 95 -9.35 -4.69 7.25
CA GLY A 95 -10.06 -4.26 8.44
C GLY A 95 -10.91 -3.03 8.18
N GLY A 96 -11.18 -2.28 9.26
CA GLY A 96 -11.93 -1.04 9.11
C GLY A 96 -13.45 -1.24 8.99
N ASP A 97 -13.96 -2.32 9.46
CA ASP A 97 -15.40 -2.62 9.44
C ASP A 97 -16.09 -2.45 10.81
#